data_87ed91c55ac062f9eb5dc9653a5e1ebc
#
_entry.id   87ed91c55ac062f9eb5dc9653a5e1ebc
#
_cell.length_a   1.000
_cell.length_b   1.000
_cell.length_c   1.000
_cell.angle_alpha   90.00
_cell.angle_beta   90.00
_cell.angle_gamma   90.00
#
_symmetry.space_group_name_H-M   'P 1'
#
loop_
_entity.id
_entity.type
_entity.pdbx_description
1 polymer ?
#
loop_
_entity_poly.entity_id
_entity_poly.type
_entity_poly.pdbx_seq_one_letter_code
_entity_poly.pdbx_strand_id
1 'polypeptide(L)'
;PPRLPLAWQVLLAAFSLWEMTGFNANTDTWDIVRTGVTQGAGLGLIFVPLSAITFSTLAADLRTEAAGLFSLMRNIGSSVGISIVTALLTRGTQVNHAQLAEHVTPFMPALRTPGYPSMWSLDNVHGLAALNGELTNQAQMIAYLDDFRILMWVTLAAVPLILLLRRNHRPVPKEALDAAVE
;
A
#
# COMPACT_ATOMS: atom_id res chain seq x y z
N PRO A 1 24.02 8.03 -9.82
CA PRO A 1 23.79 6.60 -9.58
C PRO A 1 22.29 6.32 -9.52
N PRO A 2 21.76 5.32 -10.26
CA PRO A 2 20.30 5.07 -10.38
C PRO A 2 19.61 4.67 -9.06
N ARG A 3 20.38 4.41 -8.00
CA ARG A 3 19.88 4.04 -6.67
C ARG A 3 19.22 5.19 -5.91
N LEU A 4 19.78 6.41 -6.05
CA LEU A 4 19.23 7.58 -5.34
C LEU A 4 17.82 7.92 -5.83
N PRO A 5 17.54 8.03 -7.13
CA PRO A 5 16.17 8.23 -7.60
C PRO A 5 15.24 7.07 -7.20
N LEU A 6 15.71 5.81 -7.24
CA LEU A 6 14.90 4.67 -6.84
C LEU A 6 14.55 4.70 -5.34
N ALA A 7 15.52 5.00 -4.49
CA ALA A 7 15.29 5.15 -3.05
C ALA A 7 14.33 6.32 -2.76
N TRP A 8 14.46 7.43 -3.48
CA TRP A 8 13.57 8.58 -3.35
C TRP A 8 12.12 8.25 -3.72
N GLN A 9 11.92 7.47 -4.79
CA GLN A 9 10.59 7.03 -5.23
C GLN A 9 9.92 6.11 -4.20
N VAL A 10 10.70 5.18 -3.61
CA VAL A 10 10.20 4.31 -2.53
C VAL A 10 9.87 5.12 -1.29
N LEU A 11 10.67 6.14 -0.95
CA LEU A 11 10.37 7.06 0.16
C LEU A 11 9.10 7.88 -0.11
N LEU A 12 8.88 8.31 -1.35
CA LEU A 12 7.67 9.02 -1.74
C LEU A 12 6.43 8.13 -1.58
N ALA A 13 6.51 6.85 -1.98
CA ALA A 13 5.44 5.88 -1.77
C ALA A 13 5.19 5.61 -0.28
N ALA A 14 6.25 5.48 0.52
CA ALA A 14 6.12 5.32 1.97
C ALA A 14 5.52 6.56 2.65
N PHE A 15 5.88 7.75 2.18
CA PHE A 15 5.30 9.02 2.66
C PHE A 15 3.80 9.10 2.37
N SER A 16 3.36 8.72 1.17
CA SER A 16 1.93 8.65 0.85
C SER A 16 1.17 7.66 1.75
N LEU A 17 1.74 6.48 2.01
CA LEU A 17 1.17 5.52 2.95
C LEU A 17 1.10 6.09 4.37
N TRP A 18 2.09 6.86 4.79
CA TRP A 18 2.07 7.54 6.08
C TRP A 18 0.94 8.58 6.16
N GLU A 19 0.74 9.41 5.13
CA GLU A 19 -0.39 10.34 5.07
C GLU A 19 -1.73 9.59 5.18
N MET A 20 -1.87 8.43 4.52
CA MET A 20 -3.09 7.61 4.58
C MET A 20 -3.36 7.04 5.98
N THR A 21 -2.35 6.90 6.86
CA THR A 21 -2.57 6.47 8.24
C THR A 21 -3.33 7.49 9.09
N GLY A 22 -3.44 8.73 8.64
CA GLY A 22 -4.20 9.81 9.28
C GLY A 22 -5.64 9.94 8.78
N PHE A 23 -6.10 9.11 7.87
CA PHE A 23 -7.45 9.16 7.35
C PHE A 23 -8.49 8.83 8.43
N ASN A 24 -9.69 9.37 8.26
CA ASN A 24 -10.85 9.12 9.09
C ASN A 24 -12.13 9.16 8.23
N ALA A 25 -13.27 8.83 8.83
CA ALA A 25 -14.55 8.80 8.12
C ALA A 25 -14.96 10.16 7.51
N ASN A 26 -14.37 11.28 7.96
CA ASN A 26 -14.64 12.63 7.47
C ASN A 26 -13.50 13.16 6.57
N THR A 27 -12.58 12.29 6.12
CA THR A 27 -11.47 12.71 5.24
C THR A 27 -12.02 13.27 3.94
N ASP A 28 -11.54 14.45 3.54
CA ASP A 28 -11.97 15.10 2.31
C ASP A 28 -11.53 14.31 1.07
N THR A 29 -12.35 14.36 0.03
CA THR A 29 -12.05 13.75 -1.27
C THR A 29 -10.72 14.26 -1.83
N TRP A 30 -10.38 15.54 -1.59
CA TRP A 30 -9.12 16.11 -2.04
C TRP A 30 -7.89 15.44 -1.41
N ASP A 31 -7.95 15.13 -0.11
CA ASP A 31 -6.85 14.42 0.59
C ASP A 31 -6.65 13.01 0.01
N ILE A 32 -7.74 12.32 -0.32
CA ILE A 32 -7.68 10.98 -0.95
C ILE A 32 -7.06 11.09 -2.35
N VAL A 33 -7.46 12.07 -3.15
CA VAL A 33 -6.91 12.28 -4.50
C VAL A 33 -5.43 12.65 -4.42
N ARG A 34 -5.05 13.57 -3.55
CA ARG A 34 -3.67 14.02 -3.38
C ARG A 34 -2.75 12.86 -2.99
N THR A 35 -3.12 12.09 -1.99
CA THR A 35 -2.33 10.93 -1.55
C THR A 35 -2.28 9.84 -2.61
N GLY A 36 -3.38 9.60 -3.33
CA GLY A 36 -3.42 8.66 -4.45
C GLY A 36 -2.50 9.07 -5.61
N VAL A 37 -2.46 10.36 -5.96
CA VAL A 37 -1.53 10.89 -6.99
C VAL A 37 -0.09 10.75 -6.52
N THR A 38 0.21 11.08 -5.27
CA THR A 38 1.56 10.96 -4.69
C THR A 38 2.03 9.50 -4.70
N GLN A 39 1.17 8.57 -4.32
CA GLN A 39 1.46 7.14 -4.33
C GLN A 39 1.64 6.61 -5.75
N GLY A 40 0.74 7.00 -6.66
CA GLY A 40 0.82 6.62 -8.08
C GLY A 40 2.11 7.11 -8.74
N ALA A 41 2.53 8.36 -8.46
CA ALA A 41 3.81 8.90 -8.92
C ALA A 41 5.00 8.11 -8.35
N GLY A 42 4.98 7.81 -7.04
CA GLY A 42 6.02 6.99 -6.41
C GLY A 42 6.15 5.62 -7.07
N LEU A 43 5.05 4.89 -7.19
CA LEU A 43 5.04 3.54 -7.76
C LEU A 43 5.30 3.52 -9.26
N GLY A 44 4.71 4.45 -10.02
CA GLY A 44 4.87 4.52 -11.48
C GLY A 44 6.31 4.77 -11.90
N LEU A 45 6.99 5.67 -11.20
CA LEU A 45 8.38 6.01 -11.51
C LEU A 45 9.40 4.92 -11.10
N ILE A 46 9.05 4.01 -10.17
CA ILE A 46 9.92 2.89 -9.77
C ILE A 46 10.13 1.90 -10.91
N PHE A 47 9.14 1.75 -11.78
CA PHE A 47 9.11 0.67 -12.78
C PHE A 47 10.25 0.76 -13.80
N VAL A 48 10.53 1.97 -14.30
CA VAL A 48 11.55 2.19 -15.33
C VAL A 48 12.96 1.92 -14.81
N PRO A 49 13.42 2.51 -13.69
CA PRO A 49 14.77 2.22 -13.20
C PRO A 49 14.91 0.79 -12.67
N LEU A 50 13.86 0.18 -12.13
CA LEU A 50 13.90 -1.19 -11.66
C LEU A 50 14.13 -2.17 -12.81
N SER A 51 13.36 -2.05 -13.91
CA SER A 51 13.55 -2.87 -15.10
C SER A 51 14.92 -2.62 -15.75
N ALA A 52 15.35 -1.37 -15.84
CA ALA A 52 16.67 -1.03 -16.38
C ALA A 52 17.81 -1.67 -15.58
N ILE A 53 17.74 -1.69 -14.25
CA ILE A 53 18.75 -2.33 -13.40
C ILE A 53 18.69 -3.85 -13.58
N THR A 54 17.50 -4.44 -13.60
CA THR A 54 17.31 -5.89 -13.74
C THR A 54 17.91 -6.42 -15.04
N PHE A 55 17.74 -5.71 -16.16
CA PHE A 55 18.20 -6.16 -17.47
C PHE A 55 19.59 -5.63 -17.86
N SER A 56 20.20 -4.74 -17.07
CA SER A 56 21.47 -4.10 -17.43
C SER A 56 22.66 -5.05 -17.56
N THR A 57 22.60 -6.20 -16.90
CA THR A 57 23.70 -7.19 -16.88
C THR A 57 23.48 -8.37 -17.81
N LEU A 58 22.32 -8.45 -18.47
CA LEU A 58 21.98 -9.55 -19.36
C LEU A 58 22.39 -9.27 -20.80
N ALA A 59 22.86 -10.34 -21.47
CA ALA A 59 23.09 -10.35 -22.89
C ALA A 59 21.77 -10.13 -23.66
N ALA A 60 21.85 -9.58 -24.88
CA ALA A 60 20.67 -9.13 -25.62
C ALA A 60 19.72 -10.29 -25.98
N ASP A 61 20.27 -11.47 -26.26
CA ASP A 61 19.56 -12.72 -26.57
C ASP A 61 18.74 -13.26 -25.42
N LEU A 62 19.20 -13.06 -24.18
CA LEU A 62 18.52 -13.55 -22.95
C LEU A 62 17.47 -12.57 -22.39
N ARG A 63 17.40 -11.35 -22.91
CA ARG A 63 16.51 -10.30 -22.35
C ARG A 63 15.04 -10.65 -22.50
N THR A 64 14.65 -11.30 -23.57
CA THR A 64 13.25 -11.70 -23.81
C THR A 64 12.80 -12.75 -22.80
N GLU A 65 13.61 -13.77 -22.55
CA GLU A 65 13.32 -14.82 -21.57
C GLU A 65 13.30 -14.24 -20.14
N ALA A 66 14.27 -13.39 -19.82
CA ALA A 66 14.34 -12.73 -18.53
C ALA A 66 13.16 -11.78 -18.29
N ALA A 67 12.62 -11.12 -19.32
CA ALA A 67 11.43 -10.28 -19.20
C ALA A 67 10.19 -11.12 -18.85
N GLY A 68 10.05 -12.31 -19.44
CA GLY A 68 9.00 -13.26 -19.10
C GLY A 68 9.08 -13.71 -17.64
N LEU A 69 10.27 -14.12 -17.19
CA LEU A 69 10.52 -14.53 -15.81
C LEU A 69 10.28 -13.39 -14.81
N PHE A 70 10.74 -12.18 -15.14
CA PHE A 70 10.50 -10.99 -14.31
C PHE A 70 9.00 -10.70 -14.15
N SER A 71 8.25 -10.78 -15.25
CA SER A 71 6.80 -10.59 -15.23
C SER A 71 6.10 -11.66 -14.39
N LEU A 72 6.52 -12.92 -14.51
CA LEU A 72 6.00 -14.02 -13.70
C LEU A 72 6.25 -13.80 -12.22
N MET A 73 7.48 -13.50 -11.82
CA MET A 73 7.85 -13.23 -10.43
C MET A 73 7.07 -12.04 -9.85
N ARG A 74 6.89 -10.99 -10.64
CA ARG A 74 6.09 -9.84 -10.24
C ARG A 74 4.62 -10.21 -10.01
N ASN A 75 4.03 -11.00 -10.89
CA ASN A 75 2.63 -11.41 -10.78
C ASN A 75 2.41 -12.32 -9.56
N ILE A 76 3.33 -13.27 -9.32
CA ILE A 76 3.30 -14.11 -8.12
C ILE A 76 3.42 -13.24 -6.86
N GLY A 77 4.40 -12.33 -6.84
CA GLY A 77 4.61 -11.42 -5.71
C GLY A 77 3.41 -10.54 -5.42
N SER A 78 2.76 -9.99 -6.46
CA SER A 78 1.56 -9.17 -6.30
C SER A 78 0.37 -9.99 -5.79
N SER A 79 0.16 -11.21 -6.31
CA SER A 79 -0.92 -12.09 -5.84
C SER A 79 -0.76 -12.47 -4.37
N VAL A 80 0.45 -12.85 -3.96
CA VAL A 80 0.77 -13.14 -2.56
C VAL A 80 0.57 -11.91 -1.68
N GLY A 81 1.07 -10.75 -2.13
CA GLY A 81 0.92 -9.49 -1.40
C GLY A 81 -0.54 -9.10 -1.19
N ILE A 82 -1.36 -9.13 -2.25
CA ILE A 82 -2.79 -8.84 -2.17
C ILE A 82 -3.49 -9.82 -1.21
N SER A 83 -3.17 -11.11 -1.28
CA SER A 83 -3.78 -12.13 -0.41
C SER A 83 -3.46 -11.87 1.06
N ILE A 84 -2.22 -11.51 1.39
CA ILE A 84 -1.81 -11.19 2.76
C ILE A 84 -2.55 -9.94 3.26
N VAL A 85 -2.56 -8.85 2.50
CA VAL A 85 -3.23 -7.61 2.89
C VAL A 85 -4.73 -7.81 3.07
N THR A 86 -5.39 -8.54 2.16
CA THR A 86 -6.82 -8.85 2.28
C THR A 86 -7.11 -9.70 3.52
N ALA A 87 -6.26 -10.67 3.84
CA ALA A 87 -6.41 -11.49 5.05
C ALA A 87 -6.23 -10.66 6.33
N LEU A 88 -5.24 -9.73 6.36
CA LEU A 88 -5.04 -8.82 7.48
C LEU A 88 -6.21 -7.88 7.65
N LEU A 89 -6.71 -7.28 6.56
CA LEU A 89 -7.89 -6.41 6.57
C LEU A 89 -9.12 -7.13 7.13
N THR A 90 -9.41 -8.34 6.64
CA THR A 90 -10.56 -9.12 7.09
C THR A 90 -10.44 -9.46 8.57
N ARG A 91 -9.28 -9.93 9.00
CA ARG A 91 -9.02 -10.27 10.40
C ARG A 91 -9.08 -9.01 11.29
N GLY A 92 -8.44 -7.92 10.86
CA GLY A 92 -8.46 -6.63 11.56
C GLY A 92 -9.87 -6.12 11.74
N THR A 93 -10.69 -6.15 10.69
CA THR A 93 -12.10 -5.76 10.76
C THR A 93 -12.89 -6.59 11.78
N GLN A 94 -12.70 -7.92 11.80
CA GLN A 94 -13.38 -8.79 12.76
C GLN A 94 -12.99 -8.51 14.21
N VAL A 95 -11.68 -8.33 14.46
CA VAL A 95 -11.16 -8.03 15.81
C VAL A 95 -11.65 -6.66 16.28
N ASN A 96 -11.52 -5.63 15.44
CA ASN A 96 -11.96 -4.28 15.78
C ASN A 96 -13.46 -4.20 15.98
N HIS A 97 -14.25 -4.91 15.14
CA HIS A 97 -15.70 -5.00 15.31
C HIS A 97 -16.07 -5.62 16.66
N ALA A 98 -15.44 -6.72 17.05
CA ALA A 98 -15.70 -7.35 18.34
C ALA A 98 -15.36 -6.41 19.51
N GLN A 99 -14.21 -5.73 19.44
CA GLN A 99 -13.80 -4.77 20.46
C GLN A 99 -14.74 -3.57 20.56
N LEU A 100 -15.18 -3.02 19.42
CA LEU A 100 -16.14 -1.92 19.41
C LEU A 100 -17.51 -2.35 19.95
N ALA A 101 -17.96 -3.56 19.60
CA ALA A 101 -19.24 -4.09 20.04
C ALA A 101 -19.32 -4.27 21.57
N GLU A 102 -18.21 -4.62 22.23
CA GLU A 102 -18.13 -4.74 23.69
C GLU A 102 -18.45 -3.41 24.41
N HIS A 103 -18.19 -2.28 23.76
CA HIS A 103 -18.43 -0.94 24.33
C HIS A 103 -19.85 -0.43 24.06
N VAL A 104 -20.63 -1.08 23.20
CA VAL A 104 -22.01 -0.70 22.90
C VAL A 104 -22.96 -1.34 23.92
N THR A 105 -23.29 -0.58 24.94
CA THR A 105 -24.21 -1.00 25.99
C THR A 105 -25.42 -0.08 26.08
N PRO A 106 -26.59 -0.52 26.62
CA PRO A 106 -27.76 0.33 26.83
C PRO A 106 -27.49 1.52 27.74
N PHE A 107 -26.38 1.49 28.51
CA PHE A 107 -25.98 2.53 29.44
C PHE A 107 -25.04 3.57 28.82
N MET A 108 -24.65 3.40 27.56
CA MET A 108 -23.75 4.31 26.86
C MET A 108 -24.35 5.72 26.79
N PRO A 109 -23.65 6.76 27.30
CA PRO A 109 -24.18 8.13 27.30
C PRO A 109 -24.55 8.65 25.91
N ALA A 110 -23.82 8.22 24.88
CA ALA A 110 -24.09 8.59 23.50
C ALA A 110 -25.49 8.17 23.01
N LEU A 111 -26.02 7.04 23.46
CA LEU A 111 -27.37 6.57 23.11
C LEU A 111 -28.48 7.34 23.83
N ARG A 112 -28.13 8.15 24.82
CA ARG A 112 -29.08 8.92 25.64
C ARG A 112 -29.08 10.41 25.35
N THR A 113 -28.17 10.88 24.48
CA THR A 113 -28.02 12.30 24.18
C THR A 113 -29.10 12.75 23.17
N PRO A 114 -29.79 13.88 23.38
CA PRO A 114 -30.68 14.46 22.37
C PRO A 114 -29.89 14.74 21.09
N GLY A 115 -30.35 14.23 19.95
CA GLY A 115 -29.66 14.37 18.67
C GLY A 115 -28.98 13.08 18.17
N TYR A 116 -29.01 12.02 18.96
CA TYR A 116 -28.62 10.71 18.49
C TYR A 116 -29.49 10.25 17.32
N PRO A 117 -28.93 9.72 16.24
CA PRO A 117 -29.74 9.28 15.10
C PRO A 117 -30.79 8.27 15.55
N SER A 118 -32.06 8.59 15.39
CA SER A 118 -33.20 7.72 15.79
C SER A 118 -33.20 6.36 15.12
N MET A 119 -32.43 6.23 14.03
CA MET A 119 -32.24 4.97 13.33
C MET A 119 -31.33 3.98 14.10
N TRP A 120 -30.53 4.43 15.07
CA TRP A 120 -29.68 3.58 15.87
C TRP A 120 -30.36 3.29 17.22
N SER A 121 -31.19 2.28 17.27
CA SER A 121 -31.90 1.88 18.46
C SER A 121 -31.54 0.44 18.86
N LEU A 122 -31.39 0.20 20.16
CA LEU A 122 -31.18 -1.14 20.69
C LEU A 122 -32.50 -1.90 20.86
N ASP A 123 -33.66 -1.22 20.71
CA ASP A 123 -34.98 -1.79 21.04
C ASP A 123 -35.64 -2.51 19.86
N ASN A 124 -35.08 -2.38 18.66
CA ASN A 124 -35.63 -3.01 17.47
C ASN A 124 -34.57 -3.55 16.51
N VAL A 125 -34.95 -4.55 15.72
CA VAL A 125 -34.03 -5.25 14.79
C VAL A 125 -33.41 -4.30 13.74
N HIS A 126 -34.18 -3.32 13.25
CA HIS A 126 -33.70 -2.37 12.26
C HIS A 126 -32.62 -1.43 12.85
N GLY A 127 -32.85 -0.98 14.08
CA GLY A 127 -31.89 -0.15 14.79
C GLY A 127 -30.60 -0.90 15.12
N LEU A 128 -30.72 -2.13 15.57
CA LEU A 128 -29.56 -3.00 15.81
C LEU A 128 -28.77 -3.26 14.51
N ALA A 129 -29.47 -3.49 13.39
CA ALA A 129 -28.80 -3.70 12.11
C ALA A 129 -28.07 -2.44 11.63
N ALA A 130 -28.69 -1.26 11.78
CA ALA A 130 -28.08 0.01 11.42
C ALA A 130 -26.83 0.31 12.29
N LEU A 131 -26.94 0.07 13.59
CA LEU A 131 -25.83 0.24 14.52
C LEU A 131 -24.69 -0.74 14.23
N ASN A 132 -25.01 -2.01 13.96
CA ASN A 132 -24.02 -3.00 13.57
C ASN A 132 -23.33 -2.64 12.23
N GLY A 133 -24.06 -2.06 11.28
CA GLY A 133 -23.51 -1.52 10.05
C GLY A 133 -22.45 -0.42 10.31
N GLU A 134 -22.80 0.54 11.18
CA GLU A 134 -21.88 1.61 11.55
C GLU A 134 -20.63 1.07 12.28
N LEU A 135 -20.80 0.15 13.22
CA LEU A 135 -19.69 -0.53 13.89
C LEU A 135 -18.76 -1.23 12.89
N THR A 136 -19.35 -1.91 11.91
CA THR A 136 -18.58 -2.58 10.86
C THR A 136 -17.79 -1.58 10.04
N ASN A 137 -18.38 -0.44 9.64
CA ASN A 137 -17.70 0.62 8.90
C ASN A 137 -16.52 1.20 9.69
N GLN A 138 -16.72 1.49 10.98
CA GLN A 138 -15.65 2.00 11.84
C GLN A 138 -14.55 0.96 12.05
N ALA A 139 -14.90 -0.30 12.30
CA ALA A 139 -13.95 -1.39 12.44
C ALA A 139 -13.11 -1.60 11.17
N GLN A 140 -13.74 -1.49 10.01
CA GLN A 140 -13.10 -1.59 8.71
C GLN A 140 -12.15 -0.41 8.46
N MET A 141 -12.56 0.80 8.85
CA MET A 141 -11.70 1.98 8.74
C MET A 141 -10.43 1.82 9.58
N ILE A 142 -10.55 1.38 10.83
CA ILE A 142 -9.38 1.12 11.70
C ILE A 142 -8.47 0.07 11.07
N ALA A 143 -9.04 -1.02 10.54
CA ALA A 143 -8.26 -2.07 9.88
C ALA A 143 -7.50 -1.56 8.64
N TYR A 144 -8.10 -0.68 7.83
CA TYR A 144 -7.40 -0.03 6.71
C TYR A 144 -6.22 0.83 7.17
N LEU A 145 -6.38 1.58 8.25
CA LEU A 145 -5.28 2.42 8.79
C LEU A 145 -4.11 1.56 9.26
N ASP A 146 -4.41 0.42 9.89
CA ASP A 146 -3.38 -0.53 10.33
C ASP A 146 -2.68 -1.18 9.13
N ASP A 147 -3.42 -1.53 8.07
CA ASP A 147 -2.83 -2.04 6.83
C ASP A 147 -1.92 -1.00 6.16
N PHE A 148 -2.32 0.27 6.07
CA PHE A 148 -1.46 1.34 5.56
C PHE A 148 -0.18 1.49 6.38
N ARG A 149 -0.27 1.35 7.71
CA ARG A 149 0.88 1.38 8.60
C ARG A 149 1.83 0.20 8.36
N ILE A 150 1.31 -1.00 8.20
CA ILE A 150 2.10 -2.19 7.87
C ILE A 150 2.77 -2.03 6.51
N LEU A 151 2.03 -1.62 5.48
CA LEU A 151 2.55 -1.39 4.14
C LEU A 151 3.64 -0.31 4.13
N MET A 152 3.48 0.77 4.90
CA MET A 152 4.50 1.79 5.07
C MET A 152 5.80 1.20 5.62
N TRP A 153 5.73 0.39 6.68
CA TRP A 153 6.92 -0.24 7.26
C TRP A 153 7.58 -1.23 6.32
N VAL A 154 6.80 -2.03 5.60
CA VAL A 154 7.32 -2.96 4.56
C VAL A 154 8.01 -2.18 3.45
N THR A 155 7.41 -1.06 3.00
CA THR A 155 7.99 -0.20 1.97
C THR A 155 9.29 0.46 2.45
N LEU A 156 9.34 0.95 3.68
CA LEU A 156 10.55 1.50 4.29
C LEU A 156 11.66 0.44 4.44
N ALA A 157 11.30 -0.80 4.78
CA ALA A 157 12.25 -1.91 4.86
C ALA A 157 12.88 -2.28 3.51
N ALA A 158 12.23 -1.94 2.39
CA ALA A 158 12.80 -2.11 1.06
C ALA A 158 13.93 -1.10 0.74
N VAL A 159 13.95 0.08 1.38
CA VAL A 159 14.96 1.12 1.13
C VAL A 159 16.39 0.62 1.38
N PRO A 160 16.74 0.05 2.56
CA PRO A 160 18.09 -0.48 2.78
C PRO A 160 18.44 -1.61 1.81
N LEU A 161 17.48 -2.46 1.41
CA LEU A 161 17.72 -3.50 0.42
C LEU A 161 18.13 -2.90 -0.94
N ILE A 162 17.47 -1.83 -1.37
CA ILE A 162 17.80 -1.10 -2.60
C ILE A 162 19.21 -0.49 -2.50
N LEU A 163 19.57 0.08 -1.36
CA LEU A 163 20.89 0.68 -1.15
C LEU A 163 22.01 -0.36 -1.14
N LEU A 164 21.72 -1.60 -0.69
CA LEU A 164 22.65 -2.72 -0.69
C LEU A 164 22.89 -3.33 -2.08
N LEU A 165 22.01 -3.08 -3.07
CA LEU A 165 22.22 -3.55 -4.44
C LEU A 165 23.56 -3.05 -4.96
N ARG A 166 24.50 -3.95 -5.27
CA ARG A 166 25.83 -3.62 -5.78
C ARG A 166 25.76 -3.01 -7.17
N ARG A 167 26.53 -1.93 -7.37
CA ARG A 167 26.74 -1.32 -8.68
C ARG A 167 27.64 -2.22 -9.51
N ASN A 168 27.08 -2.99 -10.44
CA ASN A 168 27.88 -3.73 -11.40
C ASN A 168 28.26 -2.78 -12.55
N HIS A 169 29.43 -2.16 -12.45
CA HIS A 169 30.05 -1.43 -13.57
C HIS A 169 30.72 -2.47 -14.47
N ARG A 170 30.03 -2.96 -15.48
CA ARG A 170 30.74 -3.47 -16.66
C ARG A 170 31.06 -2.25 -17.52
N PRO A 171 32.34 -1.92 -17.74
CA PRO A 171 32.70 -0.92 -18.74
C PRO A 171 32.20 -1.42 -20.10
N VAL A 172 31.56 -0.54 -20.85
CA VAL A 172 31.20 -0.83 -22.25
C VAL A 172 32.51 -1.11 -22.97
N PRO A 173 32.69 -2.26 -23.63
CA PRO A 173 33.90 -2.53 -24.41
C PRO A 173 34.12 -1.40 -25.40
N LYS A 174 35.36 -0.89 -25.48
CA LYS A 174 35.71 0.22 -26.38
C LYS A 174 35.38 -0.11 -27.86
N GLU A 175 35.46 -1.39 -28.23
CA GLU A 175 35.08 -1.89 -29.56
C GLU A 175 33.62 -1.62 -29.94
N ALA A 176 32.70 -1.61 -28.96
CA ALA A 176 31.28 -1.30 -29.20
C ALA A 176 31.04 0.22 -29.34
N LEU A 177 31.94 1.04 -28.83
CA LEU A 177 31.89 2.50 -29.04
C LEU A 177 32.49 2.89 -30.42
N ASP A 178 33.52 2.23 -30.83
CA ASP A 178 34.20 2.49 -32.11
C ASP A 178 33.34 2.03 -33.30
N ALA A 179 32.63 0.90 -33.15
CA ALA A 179 31.66 0.41 -34.14
C ALA A 179 30.37 1.25 -34.27
N ALA A 180 30.07 2.16 -33.33
CA ALA A 180 28.92 3.07 -33.39
C ALA A 180 29.29 4.45 -34.00
N VAL A 181 30.54 4.67 -34.34
CA VAL A 181 31.07 5.94 -34.91
C VAL A 181 31.45 5.76 -36.38
N GLU A 182 31.57 4.53 -36.89
CA GLU A 182 31.67 4.18 -38.32
C GLU A 182 30.30 4.01 -38.97
#